data_2f808a6e5a23dc2a62fdce1f3f3d4c53
#
_entry.id   2f808a6e5a23dc2a62fdce1f3f3d4c53
#
_cell.length_a   1.000
_cell.length_b   1.000
_cell.length_c   1.000
_cell.angle_alpha   90.00
_cell.angle_beta   90.00
_cell.angle_gamma   90.00
#
_symmetry.space_group_name_H-M   'P 1'
#
loop_
_entity.id
_entity.type
_entity.pdbx_description
1 polymer ?
#
loop_
_entity_poly.entity_id
_entity_poly.type
_entity_poly.pdbx_seq_one_letter_code
_entity_poly.pdbx_strand_id
1 'polypeptide(L)'
;LVIQLRTNNITDLLNLQEVKQDKVKYSKNLIELWISCPVKVHVCPCCKEKTSRIHDYYLRSFNHISVGKRNTRIYYKQRRYLCTNCGKRFAEKNSFIEKFYRHSNEVVNSVFDDLTDIRNFSQIGKDNNMSAQNVIRLMSKFMPIFHNTTHLPEAIGIDEFRGNAGGNKFQVSITDLKTHKVIDVISTRSGEALRHFFKNISNAKQVKLVAMDLSMFFKN
;
A
#
# COMPACT_ATOMS: atom_id res chain seq x y z
N LEU A 1 -2.37 -3.72 42.99
CA LEU A 1 -2.15 -3.50 41.56
C LEU A 1 -1.90 -2.00 41.36
N VAL A 2 -0.66 -1.56 41.26
CA VAL A 2 -0.34 -0.15 41.00
C VAL A 2 -0.50 0.05 39.49
N ILE A 3 -1.62 0.64 39.07
CA ILE A 3 -1.79 1.13 37.70
C ILE A 3 -0.94 2.40 37.63
N GLN A 4 0.26 2.29 37.10
CA GLN A 4 1.05 3.44 36.69
C GLN A 4 0.30 4.08 35.50
N LEU A 5 -0.37 5.18 35.75
CA LEU A 5 -0.90 6.05 34.71
C LEU A 5 0.28 6.49 33.83
N ARG A 6 0.47 5.79 32.71
CA ARG A 6 1.39 6.28 31.68
C ARG A 6 0.89 7.64 31.23
N THR A 7 1.73 8.65 31.36
CA THR A 7 1.46 9.97 30.75
C THR A 7 1.03 9.72 29.30
N ASN A 8 -0.17 10.20 28.94
CA ASN A 8 -0.74 10.07 27.60
C ASN A 8 0.21 10.70 26.58
N ASN A 9 1.13 9.89 26.06
CA ASN A 9 2.06 10.32 25.04
C ASN A 9 1.32 10.26 23.70
N ILE A 10 1.31 11.34 22.95
CA ILE A 10 0.73 11.37 21.59
C ILE A 10 1.33 10.28 20.69
N THR A 11 2.54 9.82 20.99
CA THR A 11 3.19 8.72 20.28
C THR A 11 2.45 7.39 20.43
N ASP A 12 1.87 7.13 21.61
CA ASP A 12 1.08 5.92 21.84
C ASP A 12 -0.24 5.96 21.05
N LEU A 13 -0.90 7.13 21.03
CA LEU A 13 -2.11 7.36 20.23
C LEU A 13 -1.86 7.19 18.74
N LEU A 14 -0.66 7.54 18.28
CA LEU A 14 -0.25 7.45 16.88
C LEU A 14 0.42 6.10 16.54
N ASN A 15 0.36 5.11 17.42
CA ASN A 15 1.00 3.80 17.25
C ASN A 15 2.49 3.89 16.87
N LEU A 16 3.18 4.91 17.38
CA LEU A 16 4.61 5.12 17.20
C LEU A 16 5.37 4.47 18.37
N GLN A 17 5.64 3.19 18.23
CA GLN A 17 6.34 2.43 19.25
C GLN A 17 7.85 2.75 19.25
N GLU A 18 8.45 2.66 20.44
CA GLU A 18 9.89 2.82 20.63
C GLU A 18 10.47 4.16 20.17
N VAL A 19 9.68 5.22 20.17
CA VAL A 19 10.15 6.57 19.87
C VAL A 19 10.06 7.48 21.09
N LYS A 20 10.95 8.47 21.13
CA LYS A 20 10.90 9.58 22.07
C LYS A 20 10.27 10.78 21.37
N GLN A 21 9.26 11.37 22.01
CA GLN A 21 8.73 12.66 21.61
C GLN A 21 9.70 13.77 22.04
N ASP A 22 10.27 14.48 21.09
CA ASP A 22 11.17 15.60 21.37
C ASP A 22 10.40 16.92 21.43
N LYS A 23 9.40 17.12 20.57
CA LYS A 23 8.58 18.34 20.48
C LYS A 23 7.26 18.06 19.79
N VAL A 24 6.23 18.80 20.15
CA VAL A 24 4.95 18.84 19.44
C VAL A 24 4.49 20.28 19.24
N LYS A 25 3.88 20.56 18.08
CA LYS A 25 3.19 21.80 17.77
C LYS A 25 1.79 21.51 17.26
N TYR A 26 0.85 22.30 17.67
CA TYR A 26 -0.55 22.21 17.25
C TYR A 26 -0.95 23.47 16.50
N SER A 27 -1.61 23.29 15.38
CA SER A 27 -2.33 24.34 14.68
C SER A 27 -3.77 23.92 14.39
N LYS A 28 -4.56 24.79 13.76
CA LYS A 28 -5.97 24.50 13.45
C LYS A 28 -6.14 23.20 12.67
N ASN A 29 -5.28 22.95 11.68
CA ASN A 29 -5.41 21.85 10.72
C ASN A 29 -4.20 20.89 10.70
N LEU A 30 -3.17 21.12 11.52
CA LEU A 30 -1.93 20.37 11.46
C LEU A 30 -1.37 20.10 12.87
N ILE A 31 -0.93 18.87 13.07
CA ILE A 31 -0.10 18.45 14.20
C ILE A 31 1.30 18.19 13.65
N GLU A 32 2.29 18.85 14.21
CA GLU A 32 3.70 18.61 13.88
C GLU A 32 4.38 17.96 15.07
N LEU A 33 4.98 16.81 14.86
CA LEU A 33 5.59 16.00 15.89
C LEU A 33 7.07 15.72 15.54
N TRP A 34 7.98 16.13 16.42
CA TRP A 34 9.41 15.80 16.32
C TRP A 34 9.68 14.58 17.18
N ILE A 35 10.30 13.58 16.58
CA ILE A 35 10.62 12.31 17.23
C ILE A 35 12.07 11.90 16.98
N SER A 36 12.59 11.13 17.92
CA SER A 36 13.87 10.40 17.82
C SER A 36 13.70 8.99 18.35
N CYS A 37 14.49 8.04 17.84
CA CYS A 37 14.54 6.69 18.41
C CYS A 37 15.58 6.64 19.55
N PRO A 38 15.47 5.73 20.53
CA PRO A 38 16.54 5.46 21.48
C PRO A 38 17.79 4.96 20.73
N VAL A 39 18.96 5.24 21.30
CA VAL A 39 20.23 4.74 20.74
C VAL A 39 20.31 3.24 20.97
N LYS A 40 20.49 2.48 19.88
CA LYS A 40 20.62 1.02 19.94
C LYS A 40 21.88 0.58 19.19
N VAL A 41 22.37 -0.60 19.52
CA VAL A 41 23.40 -1.28 18.73
C VAL A 41 22.77 -1.81 17.44
N HIS A 42 23.42 -1.57 16.31
CA HIS A 42 22.95 -2.01 15.02
C HIS A 42 23.92 -2.99 14.35
N VAL A 43 23.38 -3.90 13.57
CA VAL A 43 24.16 -4.85 12.77
C VAL A 43 24.44 -4.25 11.40
N CYS A 44 25.69 -4.22 11.01
CA CYS A 44 26.11 -3.74 9.69
C CYS A 44 25.47 -4.60 8.58
N PRO A 45 24.81 -4.00 7.59
CA PRO A 45 24.21 -4.75 6.50
C PRO A 45 25.23 -5.42 5.57
N CYS A 46 26.48 -4.98 5.60
CA CYS A 46 27.58 -5.49 4.77
C CYS A 46 28.31 -6.67 5.44
N CYS A 47 29.00 -6.41 6.56
CA CYS A 47 29.86 -7.39 7.21
C CYS A 47 29.25 -8.07 8.43
N LYS A 48 28.00 -7.74 8.79
CA LYS A 48 27.24 -8.28 9.94
C LYS A 48 27.83 -7.91 11.33
N GLU A 49 28.89 -7.13 11.38
CA GLU A 49 29.49 -6.68 12.64
C GLU A 49 28.58 -5.69 13.36
N LYS A 50 28.61 -5.70 14.69
CA LYS A 50 27.80 -4.79 15.52
C LYS A 50 28.49 -3.44 15.64
N THR A 51 27.72 -2.36 15.57
CA THR A 51 28.20 -0.99 15.76
C THR A 51 27.18 -0.12 16.48
N SER A 52 27.64 0.74 17.35
CA SER A 52 26.88 1.83 17.96
C SER A 52 27.42 3.21 17.55
N ARG A 53 28.46 3.24 16.69
CA ARG A 53 29.11 4.48 16.28
C ARG A 53 28.21 5.27 15.33
N ILE A 54 27.69 6.38 15.83
CA ILE A 54 26.87 7.33 15.04
C ILE A 54 27.82 8.12 14.16
N HIS A 55 27.52 8.18 12.85
CA HIS A 55 28.24 9.02 11.90
C HIS A 55 27.67 10.44 11.89
N ASP A 56 26.37 10.55 11.66
CA ASP A 56 25.64 11.81 11.61
C ASP A 56 24.13 11.62 11.78
N TYR A 57 23.42 12.74 11.67
CA TYR A 57 21.95 12.79 11.76
C TYR A 57 21.40 13.53 10.57
N TYR A 58 20.21 13.13 10.12
CA TYR A 58 19.44 13.92 9.18
C TYR A 58 17.98 13.97 9.58
N LEU A 59 17.32 15.08 9.26
CA LEU A 59 15.91 15.27 9.56
C LEU A 59 15.08 14.77 8.38
N ARG A 60 14.23 13.78 8.63
CA ARG A 60 13.30 13.23 7.67
C ARG A 60 11.88 13.66 8.04
N SER A 61 11.10 14.16 7.09
CA SER A 61 9.70 14.48 7.32
C SER A 61 8.79 13.58 6.51
N PHE A 62 7.66 13.20 7.10
CA PHE A 62 6.65 12.36 6.47
C PHE A 62 5.26 12.61 7.07
N ASN A 63 4.22 12.25 6.31
CA ASN A 63 2.85 12.31 6.77
C ASN A 63 2.50 11.04 7.56
N HIS A 64 1.64 11.22 8.55
CA HIS A 64 1.10 10.15 9.39
C HIS A 64 -0.42 10.22 9.40
N ILE A 65 -1.08 9.23 10.01
CA ILE A 65 -2.54 9.22 10.16
C ILE A 65 -3.02 10.53 10.80
N SER A 66 -4.15 11.02 10.32
CA SER A 66 -4.77 12.23 10.86
C SER A 66 -5.41 11.97 12.22
N VAL A 67 -5.39 12.95 13.10
CA VAL A 67 -6.08 12.90 14.39
C VAL A 67 -7.26 13.85 14.36
N GLY A 68 -8.46 13.31 14.32
CA GLY A 68 -9.67 14.08 14.04
C GLY A 68 -9.60 14.71 12.64
N LYS A 69 -9.76 16.05 12.58
CA LYS A 69 -9.66 16.82 11.32
C LYS A 69 -8.29 17.45 11.09
N ARG A 70 -7.28 17.04 11.84
CA ARG A 70 -5.92 17.59 11.75
C ARG A 70 -5.00 16.60 11.09
N ASN A 71 -4.32 17.01 10.04
CA ASN A 71 -3.24 16.24 9.44
C ASN A 71 -2.07 16.11 10.43
N THR A 72 -1.35 15.01 10.38
CA THR A 72 -0.17 14.80 11.22
C THR A 72 1.07 14.74 10.36
N ARG A 73 2.05 15.59 10.64
CA ARG A 73 3.38 15.58 10.02
C ARG A 73 4.43 15.25 11.07
N ILE A 74 5.23 14.25 10.77
CA ILE A 74 6.30 13.79 11.66
C ILE A 74 7.64 14.26 11.12
N TYR A 75 8.48 14.79 12.01
CA TYR A 75 9.87 15.15 11.78
C TYR A 75 10.74 14.19 12.59
N TYR A 76 11.38 13.26 11.91
CA TYR A 76 12.16 12.19 12.50
C TYR A 76 13.66 12.50 12.38
N LYS A 77 14.34 12.64 13.51
CA LYS A 77 15.79 12.78 13.59
C LYS A 77 16.43 11.41 13.43
N GLN A 78 16.64 11.00 12.19
CA GLN A 78 17.20 9.70 11.83
C GLN A 78 18.73 9.71 11.91
N ARG A 79 19.32 8.65 12.50
CA ARG A 79 20.77 8.47 12.59
C ARG A 79 21.29 7.70 11.38
N ARG A 80 22.53 8.02 10.99
CA ARG A 80 23.36 7.13 10.18
C ARG A 80 24.50 6.60 11.02
N TYR A 81 24.73 5.31 10.95
CA TYR A 81 25.78 4.60 11.65
C TYR A 81 26.97 4.36 10.73
N LEU A 82 28.16 4.31 11.33
CA LEU A 82 29.41 3.92 10.68
C LEU A 82 29.86 2.57 11.23
N CYS A 83 30.03 1.59 10.36
CA CYS A 83 30.64 0.35 10.74
C CYS A 83 32.16 0.56 10.90
N THR A 84 32.68 0.26 12.07
CA THR A 84 34.11 0.41 12.37
C THR A 84 34.98 -0.65 11.68
N ASN A 85 34.40 -1.79 11.29
CA ASN A 85 35.11 -2.88 10.63
C ASN A 85 35.25 -2.66 9.12
N CYS A 86 34.15 -2.36 8.40
CA CYS A 86 34.16 -2.26 6.94
C CYS A 86 33.93 -0.84 6.39
N GLY A 87 33.80 0.17 7.27
CA GLY A 87 33.59 1.55 6.85
C GLY A 87 32.19 1.85 6.25
N LYS A 88 31.27 0.86 6.20
CA LYS A 88 29.94 1.05 5.62
C LYS A 88 29.09 2.02 6.45
N ARG A 89 28.50 3.02 5.77
CA ARG A 89 27.52 3.93 6.35
C ARG A 89 26.12 3.45 6.05
N PHE A 90 25.24 3.43 7.04
CA PHE A 90 23.86 2.97 6.87
C PHE A 90 22.93 3.68 7.85
N ALA A 91 21.66 3.85 7.45
CA ALA A 91 20.64 4.46 8.29
C ALA A 91 20.13 3.46 9.36
N GLU A 92 19.73 3.97 10.51
CA GLU A 92 19.05 3.15 11.52
C GLU A 92 17.73 2.59 10.95
N LYS A 93 17.41 1.37 11.37
CA LYS A 93 16.11 0.76 11.06
C LYS A 93 15.06 1.28 12.04
N ASN A 94 13.87 1.46 11.57
CA ASN A 94 12.67 1.78 12.36
C ASN A 94 11.49 0.97 11.81
N SER A 95 10.39 0.89 12.58
CA SER A 95 9.19 0.12 12.25
C SER A 95 8.08 0.95 11.60
N PHE A 96 8.19 2.26 11.64
CA PHE A 96 7.08 3.16 11.32
C PHE A 96 7.14 3.79 9.93
N ILE A 97 8.28 3.72 9.22
CA ILE A 97 8.38 4.25 7.85
C ILE A 97 9.44 3.53 7.03
N GLU A 98 9.07 3.14 5.83
CA GLU A 98 9.96 2.53 4.87
C GLU A 98 10.98 3.52 4.26
N LYS A 99 12.08 2.98 3.77
CA LYS A 99 13.11 3.78 3.09
C LYS A 99 12.53 4.50 1.88
N PHE A 100 12.79 5.81 1.75
CA PHE A 100 12.33 6.70 0.68
C PHE A 100 10.82 7.00 0.65
N TYR A 101 10.04 6.51 1.62
CA TYR A 101 8.63 6.85 1.71
C TYR A 101 8.40 8.21 2.34
N ARG A 102 7.28 8.85 1.97
CA ARG A 102 6.80 10.12 2.54
C ARG A 102 5.54 9.96 3.37
N HIS A 103 5.11 8.74 3.56
CA HIS A 103 3.97 8.34 4.40
C HIS A 103 4.41 7.21 5.31
N SER A 104 3.93 7.22 6.55
CA SER A 104 4.20 6.14 7.51
C SER A 104 3.55 4.82 7.06
N ASN A 105 3.98 3.72 7.64
CA ASN A 105 3.38 2.41 7.39
C ASN A 105 1.90 2.38 7.79
N GLU A 106 1.51 3.09 8.86
CA GLU A 106 0.11 3.24 9.27
C GLU A 106 -0.76 3.89 8.18
N VAL A 107 -0.27 4.95 7.53
CA VAL A 107 -0.99 5.57 6.40
C VAL A 107 -1.10 4.62 5.22
N VAL A 108 -0.04 3.85 4.94
CA VAL A 108 -0.06 2.85 3.87
C VAL A 108 -1.09 1.77 4.17
N ASN A 109 -1.14 1.26 5.40
CA ASN A 109 -2.12 0.27 5.83
C ASN A 109 -3.55 0.82 5.73
N SER A 110 -3.80 2.06 6.22
CA SER A 110 -5.10 2.72 6.10
C SER A 110 -5.56 2.83 4.64
N VAL A 111 -4.66 3.16 3.71
CA VAL A 111 -4.99 3.19 2.27
C VAL A 111 -5.39 1.81 1.77
N PHE A 112 -4.73 0.72 2.21
CA PHE A 112 -5.10 -0.63 1.80
C PHE A 112 -6.44 -1.07 2.37
N ASP A 113 -6.73 -0.73 3.62
CA ASP A 113 -8.04 -0.99 4.23
C ASP A 113 -9.15 -0.25 3.46
N ASP A 114 -8.94 1.03 3.15
CA ASP A 114 -9.87 1.85 2.35
C ASP A 114 -10.08 1.32 0.92
N LEU A 115 -9.08 0.65 0.34
CA LEU A 115 -9.18 0.05 -1.01
C LEU A 115 -10.05 -1.21 -1.03
N THR A 116 -10.36 -1.81 0.12
CA THR A 116 -11.30 -2.94 0.21
C THR A 116 -12.76 -2.49 0.17
N ASP A 117 -13.02 -1.22 0.39
CA ASP A 117 -14.36 -0.61 0.35
C ASP A 117 -14.72 -0.09 -1.06
N ILE A 118 -16.03 0.16 -1.27
CA ILE A 118 -16.52 0.78 -2.51
C ILE A 118 -16.24 2.29 -2.49
N ARG A 119 -14.99 2.68 -2.70
CA ARG A 119 -14.52 4.07 -2.65
C ARG A 119 -13.63 4.38 -3.85
N ASN A 120 -13.69 5.62 -4.33
CA ASN A 120 -12.78 6.04 -5.40
C ASN A 120 -11.44 6.56 -4.85
N PHE A 121 -10.39 6.47 -5.66
CA PHE A 121 -9.03 6.86 -5.28
C PHE A 121 -8.90 8.32 -4.82
N SER A 122 -9.75 9.21 -5.33
CA SER A 122 -9.76 10.62 -4.94
C SER A 122 -10.25 10.79 -3.50
N GLN A 123 -11.27 10.03 -3.10
CA GLN A 123 -11.78 10.05 -1.74
C GLN A 123 -10.77 9.44 -0.76
N ILE A 124 -10.24 8.25 -1.09
CA ILE A 124 -9.19 7.60 -0.30
C ILE A 124 -7.98 8.53 -0.13
N GLY A 125 -7.58 9.20 -1.21
CA GLY A 125 -6.48 10.15 -1.15
C GLY A 125 -6.75 11.32 -0.21
N LYS A 126 -7.95 11.92 -0.26
CA LYS A 126 -8.34 13.01 0.64
C LYS A 126 -8.29 12.60 2.11
N ASP A 127 -8.83 11.44 2.44
CA ASP A 127 -8.90 10.95 3.82
C ASP A 127 -7.53 10.59 4.39
N ASN A 128 -6.61 10.15 3.53
CA ASN A 128 -5.23 9.81 3.90
C ASN A 128 -4.21 10.94 3.61
N ASN A 129 -4.69 12.17 3.34
CA ASN A 129 -3.86 13.34 3.07
C ASN A 129 -2.83 13.13 1.94
N MET A 130 -3.28 12.54 0.83
CA MET A 130 -2.47 12.32 -0.36
C MET A 130 -3.27 12.52 -1.66
N SER A 131 -2.58 12.59 -2.79
CA SER A 131 -3.26 12.64 -4.09
C SER A 131 -3.76 11.26 -4.53
N ALA A 132 -4.81 11.22 -5.34
CA ALA A 132 -5.29 9.99 -5.97
C ALA A 132 -4.17 9.24 -6.71
N GLN A 133 -3.25 9.97 -7.35
CA GLN A 133 -2.09 9.38 -8.04
C GLN A 133 -1.13 8.66 -7.07
N ASN A 134 -0.99 9.15 -5.84
CA ASN A 134 -0.19 8.45 -4.82
C ASN A 134 -0.89 7.18 -4.34
N VAL A 135 -2.22 7.17 -4.19
CA VAL A 135 -2.99 5.95 -3.90
C VAL A 135 -2.77 4.90 -4.98
N ILE A 136 -2.87 5.28 -6.26
CA ILE A 136 -2.62 4.37 -7.41
C ILE A 136 -1.19 3.83 -7.37
N ARG A 137 -0.18 4.67 -7.07
CA ARG A 137 1.22 4.22 -6.96
C ARG A 137 1.44 3.23 -5.82
N LEU A 138 0.81 3.45 -4.68
CA LEU A 138 0.86 2.52 -3.55
C LEU A 138 0.20 1.19 -3.94
N MET A 139 -1.01 1.24 -4.51
CA MET A 139 -1.70 0.05 -5.01
C MET A 139 -0.83 -0.74 -5.99
N SER A 140 -0.30 -0.09 -7.04
CA SER A 140 0.51 -0.76 -8.06
C SER A 140 1.79 -1.38 -7.51
N LYS A 141 2.33 -0.84 -6.43
CA LYS A 141 3.55 -1.36 -5.81
C LYS A 141 3.30 -2.59 -4.93
N PHE A 142 2.21 -2.61 -4.19
CA PHE A 142 1.94 -3.64 -3.18
C PHE A 142 0.89 -4.66 -3.62
N MET A 143 0.11 -4.34 -4.65
CA MET A 143 -0.85 -5.25 -5.27
C MET A 143 -0.42 -5.51 -6.72
N PRO A 144 0.62 -6.31 -6.95
CA PRO A 144 0.99 -6.67 -8.31
C PRO A 144 -0.22 -7.39 -8.94
N ILE A 145 -0.62 -6.92 -10.11
CA ILE A 145 -1.68 -7.55 -10.89
C ILE A 145 -1.11 -8.84 -11.44
N PHE A 146 -1.46 -9.96 -10.83
CA PHE A 146 -1.11 -11.29 -11.32
C PHE A 146 -2.11 -11.69 -12.40
N HIS A 147 -1.79 -11.45 -13.66
CA HIS A 147 -2.50 -12.01 -14.82
C HIS A 147 -2.14 -13.49 -15.05
N ASN A 148 -2.26 -14.31 -14.04
CA ASN A 148 -1.97 -15.73 -14.13
C ASN A 148 -3.18 -16.57 -13.70
N THR A 149 -4.32 -16.30 -14.30
CA THR A 149 -5.44 -17.21 -14.18
C THR A 149 -5.14 -18.46 -14.96
N THR A 150 -4.70 -19.49 -14.28
CA THR A 150 -4.42 -20.80 -14.87
C THR A 150 -5.64 -21.72 -14.82
N HIS A 151 -6.64 -21.40 -14.01
CA HIS A 151 -7.83 -22.20 -13.78
C HIS A 151 -9.09 -21.36 -13.74
N LEU A 152 -10.15 -21.83 -14.41
CA LEU A 152 -11.50 -21.25 -14.34
C LEU A 152 -12.41 -22.13 -13.49
N PRO A 153 -13.39 -21.55 -12.75
CA PRO A 153 -14.46 -22.32 -12.10
C PRO A 153 -15.44 -22.88 -13.15
N GLU A 154 -16.33 -23.77 -12.71
CA GLU A 154 -17.35 -24.36 -13.60
C GLU A 154 -18.37 -23.36 -14.12
N ALA A 155 -18.60 -22.25 -13.40
CA ALA A 155 -19.57 -21.21 -13.76
C ALA A 155 -18.89 -19.84 -13.70
N ILE A 156 -18.88 -19.15 -14.85
CA ILE A 156 -18.28 -17.83 -15.00
C ILE A 156 -19.28 -16.81 -15.52
N GLY A 157 -19.09 -15.56 -15.09
CA GLY A 157 -19.75 -14.38 -15.66
C GLY A 157 -18.77 -13.63 -16.55
N ILE A 158 -19.24 -13.15 -17.67
CA ILE A 158 -18.51 -12.26 -18.59
C ILE A 158 -19.33 -10.99 -18.75
N ASP A 159 -18.77 -9.85 -18.36
CA ASP A 159 -19.45 -8.57 -18.42
C ASP A 159 -18.53 -7.48 -18.96
N GLU A 160 -19.14 -6.53 -19.71
CA GLU A 160 -18.43 -5.39 -20.29
C GLU A 160 -18.61 -4.17 -19.40
N PHE A 161 -17.51 -3.52 -19.06
CA PHE A 161 -17.57 -2.27 -18.34
C PHE A 161 -16.75 -1.18 -19.02
N ARG A 162 -17.18 0.07 -18.83
CA ARG A 162 -16.45 1.22 -19.34
C ARG A 162 -15.24 1.51 -18.45
N GLY A 163 -14.05 1.39 -19.03
CA GLY A 163 -12.79 1.73 -18.42
C GLY A 163 -11.91 2.55 -19.37
N ASN A 164 -10.63 2.59 -19.11
CA ASN A 164 -9.66 3.33 -19.93
C ASN A 164 -8.28 2.66 -19.94
N ALA A 165 -8.25 1.34 -19.92
CA ALA A 165 -7.02 0.57 -19.92
C ALA A 165 -6.43 0.47 -21.33
N GLY A 166 -5.15 0.84 -21.49
CA GLY A 166 -4.46 0.72 -22.77
C GLY A 166 -5.06 1.53 -23.93
N GLY A 167 -5.80 2.61 -23.62
CA GLY A 167 -6.50 3.41 -24.63
C GLY A 167 -7.85 2.82 -25.09
N ASN A 168 -8.23 1.64 -24.61
CA ASN A 168 -9.52 1.02 -24.92
C ASN A 168 -10.61 1.56 -24.01
N LYS A 169 -11.74 1.96 -24.62
CA LYS A 169 -12.90 2.52 -23.92
C LYS A 169 -13.65 1.49 -23.07
N PHE A 170 -13.61 0.22 -23.47
CA PHE A 170 -14.33 -0.87 -22.84
C PHE A 170 -13.39 -2.03 -22.53
N GLN A 171 -13.53 -2.58 -21.35
CA GLN A 171 -12.84 -3.76 -20.83
C GLN A 171 -13.87 -4.85 -20.56
N VAL A 172 -13.39 -6.08 -20.39
CA VAL A 172 -14.23 -7.24 -20.05
C VAL A 172 -13.79 -7.78 -18.71
N SER A 173 -14.71 -7.94 -17.76
CA SER A 173 -14.49 -8.63 -16.51
C SER A 173 -14.91 -10.10 -16.65
N ILE A 174 -14.10 -11.00 -16.08
CA ILE A 174 -14.43 -12.41 -15.92
C ILE A 174 -14.57 -12.67 -14.43
N THR A 175 -15.72 -13.20 -14.03
CA THR A 175 -16.09 -13.38 -12.62
C THR A 175 -16.45 -14.84 -12.35
N ASP A 176 -16.17 -15.31 -11.15
CA ASP A 176 -16.69 -16.58 -10.63
C ASP A 176 -18.11 -16.36 -10.10
N LEU A 177 -19.09 -17.01 -10.72
CA LEU A 177 -20.50 -16.87 -10.33
C LEU A 177 -20.82 -17.50 -8.97
N LYS A 178 -19.99 -18.41 -8.46
CA LYS A 178 -20.19 -19.05 -7.17
C LYS A 178 -19.66 -18.19 -6.03
N THR A 179 -18.48 -17.61 -6.20
CA THR A 179 -17.80 -16.82 -5.14
C THR A 179 -18.02 -15.32 -5.29
N HIS A 180 -18.58 -14.87 -6.41
CA HIS A 180 -18.77 -13.44 -6.80
C HIS A 180 -17.45 -12.66 -6.84
N LYS A 181 -16.33 -13.33 -7.09
CA LYS A 181 -15.01 -12.70 -7.21
C LYS A 181 -14.63 -12.48 -8.66
N VAL A 182 -14.00 -11.35 -8.94
CA VAL A 182 -13.36 -11.12 -10.24
C VAL A 182 -12.16 -12.05 -10.36
N ILE A 183 -12.12 -12.81 -11.44
CA ILE A 183 -11.06 -13.74 -11.81
C ILE A 183 -9.99 -12.99 -12.59
N ASP A 184 -10.42 -12.24 -13.63
CA ASP A 184 -9.51 -11.47 -14.48
C ASP A 184 -10.24 -10.30 -15.15
N VAL A 185 -9.44 -9.37 -15.68
CA VAL A 185 -9.92 -8.23 -16.46
C VAL A 185 -9.14 -8.15 -17.76
N ILE A 186 -9.84 -8.31 -18.89
CA ILE A 186 -9.25 -8.20 -20.22
C ILE A 186 -9.32 -6.73 -20.67
N SER A 187 -8.20 -6.20 -21.13
CA SER A 187 -8.04 -4.78 -21.48
C SER A 187 -8.87 -4.29 -22.66
N THR A 188 -9.48 -5.20 -23.43
CA THR A 188 -10.31 -4.89 -24.58
C THR A 188 -11.43 -5.92 -24.73
N ARG A 189 -12.56 -5.50 -25.32
CA ARG A 189 -13.70 -6.38 -25.62
C ARG A 189 -13.60 -7.12 -26.95
N SER A 190 -12.42 -7.15 -27.61
CA SER A 190 -12.30 -7.82 -28.90
C SER A 190 -12.46 -9.34 -28.75
N GLY A 191 -13.17 -9.97 -29.69
CA GLY A 191 -13.31 -11.44 -29.71
C GLY A 191 -11.97 -12.18 -29.84
N GLU A 192 -10.96 -11.54 -30.43
CA GLU A 192 -9.59 -12.06 -30.48
C GLU A 192 -8.94 -12.13 -29.10
N ALA A 193 -9.06 -11.06 -28.29
CA ALA A 193 -8.52 -11.04 -26.93
C ALA A 193 -9.19 -12.07 -26.02
N LEU A 194 -10.51 -12.25 -26.17
CA LEU A 194 -11.24 -13.30 -25.45
C LEU A 194 -10.79 -14.71 -25.88
N ARG A 195 -10.67 -14.97 -27.18
CA ARG A 195 -10.14 -16.24 -27.68
C ARG A 195 -8.73 -16.51 -27.17
N HIS A 196 -7.87 -15.49 -27.17
CA HIS A 196 -6.51 -15.61 -26.65
C HIS A 196 -6.51 -15.93 -25.16
N PHE A 197 -7.36 -15.25 -24.37
CA PHE A 197 -7.51 -15.53 -22.94
C PHE A 197 -7.89 -16.99 -22.69
N PHE A 198 -8.99 -17.47 -23.28
CA PHE A 198 -9.45 -18.86 -23.09
C PHE A 198 -8.49 -19.93 -23.63
N LYS A 199 -7.76 -19.65 -24.71
CA LYS A 199 -6.77 -20.54 -25.27
C LYS A 199 -5.59 -20.82 -24.33
N ASN A 200 -5.24 -19.81 -23.50
CA ASN A 200 -4.11 -19.90 -22.56
C ASN A 200 -4.48 -20.54 -21.21
N ILE A 201 -5.75 -20.89 -21.01
CA ILE A 201 -6.22 -21.51 -19.78
C ILE A 201 -6.32 -23.03 -19.97
N SER A 202 -5.56 -23.76 -19.15
CA SER A 202 -5.43 -25.22 -19.27
C SER A 202 -6.74 -25.97 -19.04
N ASN A 203 -7.64 -25.44 -18.20
CA ASN A 203 -8.90 -26.07 -17.84
C ASN A 203 -10.15 -25.40 -18.42
N ALA A 204 -10.04 -24.59 -19.47
CA ALA A 204 -11.18 -23.88 -20.06
C ALA A 204 -12.37 -24.81 -20.42
N LYS A 205 -12.09 -26.06 -20.77
CA LYS A 205 -13.11 -27.08 -21.06
C LYS A 205 -13.95 -27.52 -19.85
N GLN A 206 -13.55 -27.18 -18.64
CA GLN A 206 -14.31 -27.48 -17.41
C GLN A 206 -15.43 -26.48 -17.14
N VAL A 207 -15.44 -25.35 -17.84
CA VAL A 207 -16.52 -24.36 -17.74
C VAL A 207 -17.81 -24.96 -18.30
N LYS A 208 -18.82 -25.09 -17.46
CA LYS A 208 -20.14 -25.66 -17.80
C LYS A 208 -21.20 -24.57 -18.04
N LEU A 209 -21.03 -23.42 -17.39
CA LEU A 209 -21.98 -22.32 -17.47
C LEU A 209 -21.24 -21.00 -17.70
N VAL A 210 -21.70 -20.26 -18.69
CA VAL A 210 -21.26 -18.89 -18.97
C VAL A 210 -22.49 -17.97 -18.96
N ALA A 211 -22.52 -17.02 -18.01
CA ALA A 211 -23.50 -15.94 -17.99
C ALA A 211 -22.87 -14.69 -18.62
N MET A 212 -23.52 -14.13 -19.64
CA MET A 212 -23.07 -12.91 -20.30
C MET A 212 -24.25 -12.06 -20.75
N ASP A 213 -24.02 -10.76 -20.90
CA ASP A 213 -24.97 -9.90 -21.59
C ASP A 213 -25.04 -10.29 -23.09
N LEU A 214 -26.26 -10.25 -23.64
CA LEU A 214 -26.52 -10.55 -25.08
C LEU A 214 -26.06 -9.42 -26.00
N SER A 215 -25.02 -8.70 -25.66
CA SER A 215 -24.45 -7.68 -26.54
C SER A 215 -23.93 -8.31 -27.84
N MET A 216 -24.07 -7.61 -28.96
CA MET A 216 -23.66 -8.12 -30.27
C MET A 216 -22.19 -8.52 -30.39
N PHE A 217 -21.34 -8.07 -29.45
CA PHE A 217 -19.92 -8.34 -29.46
C PHE A 217 -19.55 -9.76 -28.99
N PHE A 218 -20.45 -10.45 -28.28
CA PHE A 218 -20.24 -11.82 -27.82
C PHE A 218 -20.93 -12.89 -28.67
N LYS A 219 -21.57 -12.47 -29.78
CA LYS A 219 -22.36 -13.38 -30.66
C LYS A 219 -21.56 -14.04 -31.78
N ASN A 220 -20.26 -13.73 -31.97
CA ASN A 220 -19.42 -14.27 -33.04
C ASN A 220 -18.28 -15.12 -32.54
#